data_54b37478e361672d65e48a7c4b01bdc7
#
_entry.id   54b37478e361672d65e48a7c4b01bdc7
#
_cell.length_a   1.000
_cell.length_b   1.000
_cell.length_c   1.000
_cell.angle_alpha   90.00
_cell.angle_beta   90.00
_cell.angle_gamma   90.00
#
_symmetry.space_group_name_H-M   'P 1'
#
loop_
_entity.id
_entity.type
_entity.pdbx_description
1 polymer ?
#
loop_
_entity_poly.entity_id
_entity_poly.type
_entity_poly.pdbx_seq_one_letter_code
_entity_poly.pdbx_strand_id
1 'polypeptide(L)'
;MVMERPVQKRTLETRARLIAAAEAAVARTGFEALRVEEIVLAAGVAKGTFFAHFKDKDALMDLLIGSRIDAHLDAIETAPAPRSPEDLVDRVMPLMTFMTCERYVFDVILRRSGAAAIEDIGPIARTFERYVRVVSTWIAGSTFRRDVPPDILAEGVQAFAIQVMALRFCALHVGAGLREPLLTFLDAWLCPRVRPSD
;
A
#
# COMPACT_ATOMS: atom_id res chain seq x y z
N MET A 1 -14.57 -25.23 -23.78
CA MET A 1 -14.56 -25.65 -22.37
C MET A 1 -13.17 -26.29 -22.13
N VAL A 2 -12.19 -25.47 -21.65
CA VAL A 2 -10.83 -25.94 -21.41
C VAL A 2 -10.83 -26.68 -20.07
N MET A 3 -10.61 -27.98 -20.08
CA MET A 3 -10.44 -28.78 -18.85
C MET A 3 -9.17 -28.31 -18.16
N GLU A 4 -9.31 -27.57 -17.04
CA GLU A 4 -8.19 -27.29 -16.14
C GLU A 4 -7.55 -28.61 -15.71
N ARG A 5 -6.23 -28.75 -15.94
CA ARG A 5 -5.50 -29.97 -15.58
C ARG A 5 -5.54 -30.16 -14.06
N PRO A 6 -5.81 -31.38 -13.54
CA PRO A 6 -5.91 -31.67 -12.10
C PRO A 6 -4.71 -31.20 -11.28
N VAL A 7 -3.51 -31.18 -11.86
CA VAL A 7 -2.27 -30.69 -11.24
C VAL A 7 -2.33 -29.19 -10.96
N GLN A 8 -2.85 -28.40 -11.91
CA GLN A 8 -2.96 -26.94 -11.77
C GLN A 8 -3.96 -26.55 -10.66
N LYS A 9 -5.09 -27.25 -10.57
CA LYS A 9 -6.08 -27.03 -9.52
C LYS A 9 -5.50 -27.30 -8.13
N ARG A 10 -4.81 -28.44 -7.93
CA ARG A 10 -4.16 -28.78 -6.66
C ARG A 10 -3.08 -27.79 -6.25
N THR A 11 -2.32 -27.25 -7.22
CA THR A 11 -1.30 -26.23 -7.00
C THR A 11 -1.93 -24.93 -6.52
N LEU A 12 -3.03 -24.47 -7.15
CA LEU A 12 -3.77 -23.29 -6.74
C LEU A 12 -4.40 -23.45 -5.34
N GLU A 13 -4.99 -24.59 -5.05
CA GLU A 13 -5.56 -24.91 -3.73
C GLU A 13 -4.49 -24.87 -2.62
N THR A 14 -3.30 -25.45 -2.90
CA THR A 14 -2.19 -25.42 -1.93
C THR A 14 -1.68 -24.01 -1.70
N ARG A 15 -1.54 -23.20 -2.77
CA ARG A 15 -1.16 -21.79 -2.66
C ARG A 15 -2.19 -21.01 -1.83
N ALA A 16 -3.48 -21.21 -2.07
CA ALA A 16 -4.55 -20.54 -1.32
C ALA A 16 -4.51 -20.92 0.18
N ARG A 17 -4.26 -22.19 0.54
CA ARG A 17 -4.08 -22.62 1.93
C ARG A 17 -2.89 -21.94 2.60
N LEU A 18 -1.76 -21.82 1.93
CA LEU A 18 -0.58 -21.12 2.45
C LEU A 18 -0.87 -19.64 2.70
N ILE A 19 -1.57 -18.96 1.79
CA ILE A 19 -1.98 -17.56 1.95
C ILE A 19 -2.93 -17.43 3.14
N ALA A 20 -3.99 -18.23 3.21
CA ALA A 20 -4.95 -18.18 4.31
C ALA A 20 -4.30 -18.45 5.68
N ALA A 21 -3.37 -19.41 5.76
CA ALA A 21 -2.61 -19.69 6.98
C ALA A 21 -1.73 -18.49 7.38
N ALA A 22 -1.12 -17.81 6.42
CA ALA A 22 -0.30 -16.63 6.66
C ALA A 22 -1.17 -15.43 7.12
N GLU A 23 -2.31 -15.20 6.49
CA GLU A 23 -3.27 -14.14 6.90
C GLU A 23 -3.77 -14.35 8.33
N ALA A 24 -4.11 -15.60 8.69
CA ALA A 24 -4.53 -15.94 10.04
C ALA A 24 -3.40 -15.73 11.07
N ALA A 25 -2.16 -16.05 10.71
CA ALA A 25 -1.00 -15.82 11.56
C ALA A 25 -0.72 -14.31 11.73
N VAL A 26 -0.75 -13.53 10.65
CA VAL A 26 -0.61 -12.06 10.70
C VAL A 26 -1.69 -11.43 11.58
N ALA A 27 -2.94 -11.86 11.46
CA ALA A 27 -4.03 -11.34 12.30
C ALA A 27 -3.81 -11.61 13.80
N ARG A 28 -3.07 -12.66 14.15
CA ARG A 28 -2.78 -13.04 15.53
C ARG A 28 -1.53 -12.37 16.09
N THR A 29 -0.46 -12.26 15.32
CA THR A 29 0.88 -11.91 15.82
C THR A 29 1.56 -10.76 15.08
N GLY A 30 0.93 -10.21 14.04
CA GLY A 30 1.51 -9.17 13.16
C GLY A 30 2.40 -9.73 12.03
N PHE A 31 2.83 -8.85 11.17
CA PHE A 31 3.63 -9.21 9.98
C PHE A 31 5.08 -9.56 10.34
N GLU A 32 5.68 -8.81 11.25
CA GLU A 32 7.09 -9.00 11.64
C GLU A 32 7.32 -10.38 12.28
N ALA A 33 6.43 -10.80 13.16
CA ALA A 33 6.51 -12.06 13.90
C ALA A 33 6.28 -13.30 13.03
N LEU A 34 5.71 -13.17 11.82
CA LEU A 34 5.36 -14.29 10.96
C LEU A 34 6.57 -15.18 10.65
N ARG A 35 6.39 -16.50 10.80
CA ARG A 35 7.42 -17.52 10.52
C ARG A 35 6.90 -18.52 9.48
N VAL A 36 7.79 -18.93 8.54
CA VAL A 36 7.44 -19.91 7.51
C VAL A 36 7.04 -21.26 8.12
N GLU A 37 7.67 -21.65 9.22
CA GLU A 37 7.37 -22.88 9.97
C GLU A 37 5.92 -22.91 10.47
N GLU A 38 5.40 -21.81 10.99
CA GLU A 38 4.01 -21.69 11.45
C GLU A 38 3.03 -21.77 10.28
N ILE A 39 3.36 -21.12 9.16
CA ILE A 39 2.52 -21.14 7.95
C ILE A 39 2.36 -22.55 7.42
N VAL A 40 3.47 -23.29 7.24
CA VAL A 40 3.43 -24.64 6.66
C VAL A 40 2.75 -25.63 7.58
N LEU A 41 2.94 -25.49 8.90
CA LEU A 41 2.25 -26.29 9.90
C LEU A 41 0.73 -26.06 9.83
N ALA A 42 0.30 -24.81 9.83
CA ALA A 42 -1.12 -24.45 9.76
C ALA A 42 -1.76 -24.84 8.42
N ALA A 43 -1.01 -24.74 7.31
CA ALA A 43 -1.48 -25.16 6.00
C ALA A 43 -1.44 -26.69 5.78
N GLY A 44 -0.85 -27.48 6.70
CA GLY A 44 -0.71 -28.93 6.58
C GLY A 44 0.16 -29.35 5.41
N VAL A 45 1.29 -28.66 5.18
CA VAL A 45 2.22 -28.96 4.07
C VAL A 45 3.67 -28.99 4.54
N ALA A 46 4.55 -29.63 3.76
CA ALA A 46 5.98 -29.63 4.03
C ALA A 46 6.62 -28.25 3.72
N LYS A 47 7.72 -27.89 4.41
CA LYS A 47 8.46 -26.63 4.19
C LYS A 47 8.90 -26.45 2.73
N GLY A 48 9.33 -27.51 2.06
CA GLY A 48 9.67 -27.46 0.63
C GLY A 48 8.50 -27.06 -0.27
N THR A 49 7.25 -27.36 0.13
CA THR A 49 6.06 -26.96 -0.61
C THR A 49 5.87 -25.44 -0.56
N PHE A 50 6.21 -24.77 0.55
CA PHE A 50 6.20 -23.30 0.62
C PHE A 50 7.13 -22.71 -0.45
N PHE A 51 8.37 -23.18 -0.53
CA PHE A 51 9.35 -22.66 -1.48
C PHE A 51 9.06 -23.02 -2.96
N ALA A 52 8.19 -24.01 -3.21
CA ALA A 52 7.65 -24.25 -4.54
C ALA A 52 6.60 -23.20 -4.97
N HIS A 53 5.99 -22.46 -4.03
CA HIS A 53 4.98 -21.43 -4.29
C HIS A 53 5.48 -20.01 -4.09
N PHE A 54 6.42 -19.79 -3.18
CA PHE A 54 6.99 -18.48 -2.84
C PHE A 54 8.51 -18.62 -2.77
N LYS A 55 9.23 -17.80 -3.52
CA LYS A 55 10.70 -17.78 -3.55
C LYS A 55 11.29 -17.68 -2.13
N ASP A 56 10.67 -16.81 -1.31
CA ASP A 56 11.07 -16.53 0.07
C ASP A 56 9.88 -15.95 0.85
N LYS A 57 10.09 -15.62 2.13
CA LYS A 57 9.11 -14.94 2.98
C LYS A 57 8.74 -13.57 2.41
N ASP A 58 9.68 -12.85 1.83
CA ASP A 58 9.46 -11.50 1.32
C ASP A 58 8.51 -11.49 0.11
N ALA A 59 8.55 -12.53 -0.74
CA ALA A 59 7.61 -12.70 -1.84
C ALA A 59 6.17 -12.93 -1.33
N LEU A 60 6.00 -13.64 -0.21
CA LEU A 60 4.70 -13.78 0.44
C LEU A 60 4.27 -12.45 1.09
N MET A 61 5.19 -11.72 1.75
CA MET A 61 4.89 -10.40 2.34
C MET A 61 4.45 -9.39 1.29
N ASP A 62 5.13 -9.34 0.15
CA ASP A 62 4.76 -8.49 -0.99
C ASP A 62 3.31 -8.76 -1.44
N LEU A 63 2.92 -10.03 -1.51
CA LEU A 63 1.54 -10.41 -1.84
C LEU A 63 0.55 -9.97 -0.76
N LEU A 64 0.81 -10.28 0.51
CA LEU A 64 -0.13 -10.00 1.61
C LEU A 64 -0.30 -8.49 1.85
N ILE A 65 0.80 -7.74 1.86
CA ILE A 65 0.77 -6.30 2.06
C ILE A 65 0.12 -5.64 0.84
N GLY A 66 0.51 -6.04 -0.38
CA GLY A 66 -0.09 -5.53 -1.61
C GLY A 66 -1.61 -5.75 -1.66
N SER A 67 -2.09 -6.95 -1.29
CA SER A 67 -3.54 -7.24 -1.22
C SER A 67 -4.27 -6.35 -0.21
N ARG A 68 -3.65 -6.04 0.93
CA ARG A 68 -4.24 -5.12 1.93
C ARG A 68 -4.28 -3.68 1.43
N ILE A 69 -3.23 -3.22 0.74
CA ILE A 69 -3.22 -1.90 0.09
C ILE A 69 -4.31 -1.85 -0.98
N ASP A 70 -4.44 -2.88 -1.83
CA ASP A 70 -5.50 -2.96 -2.84
C ASP A 70 -6.91 -2.88 -2.22
N ALA A 71 -7.16 -3.57 -1.11
CA ALA A 71 -8.45 -3.50 -0.42
C ALA A 71 -8.77 -2.06 0.08
N HIS A 72 -7.77 -1.32 0.55
CA HIS A 72 -7.95 0.10 0.89
C HIS A 72 -8.20 0.95 -0.37
N LEU A 73 -7.50 0.66 -1.47
CA LEU A 73 -7.69 1.37 -2.74
C LEU A 73 -9.07 1.10 -3.34
N ASP A 74 -9.63 -0.10 -3.19
CA ASP A 74 -11.01 -0.42 -3.62
C ASP A 74 -12.02 0.50 -2.93
N ALA A 75 -11.86 0.70 -1.61
CA ALA A 75 -12.73 1.60 -0.84
C ALA A 75 -12.55 3.07 -1.26
N ILE A 76 -11.31 3.50 -1.53
CA ILE A 76 -10.99 4.84 -2.00
C ILE A 76 -11.57 5.09 -3.40
N GLU A 77 -11.41 4.16 -4.32
CA GLU A 77 -11.83 4.29 -5.73
C GLU A 77 -13.35 4.38 -5.88
N THR A 78 -14.10 3.76 -4.97
CA THR A 78 -15.57 3.84 -4.96
C THR A 78 -16.11 5.12 -4.29
N ALA A 79 -15.27 5.86 -3.57
CA ALA A 79 -15.67 7.09 -2.91
C ALA A 79 -15.77 8.27 -3.90
N PRO A 80 -16.67 9.24 -3.68
CA PRO A 80 -16.74 10.45 -4.50
C PRO A 80 -15.43 11.25 -4.40
N ALA A 81 -15.14 12.08 -5.40
CA ALA A 81 -13.97 12.97 -5.37
C ALA A 81 -13.98 13.88 -4.12
N PRO A 82 -12.82 14.08 -3.46
CA PRO A 82 -12.72 14.93 -2.27
C PRO A 82 -12.98 16.40 -2.61
N ARG A 83 -13.61 17.12 -1.67
CA ARG A 83 -13.98 18.53 -1.84
C ARG A 83 -12.95 19.50 -1.27
N SER A 84 -12.06 19.04 -0.41
CA SER A 84 -11.01 19.82 0.23
C SER A 84 -9.77 18.95 0.52
N PRO A 85 -8.62 19.56 0.85
CA PRO A 85 -7.45 18.82 1.33
C PRO A 85 -7.74 17.97 2.56
N GLU A 86 -8.56 18.46 3.50
CA GLU A 86 -8.98 17.70 4.69
C GLU A 86 -9.75 16.44 4.30
N ASP A 87 -10.72 16.56 3.39
CA ASP A 87 -11.52 15.42 2.90
C ASP A 87 -10.62 14.39 2.19
N LEU A 88 -9.63 14.85 1.42
CA LEU A 88 -8.64 13.96 0.79
C LEU A 88 -7.79 13.24 1.85
N VAL A 89 -7.26 13.98 2.83
CA VAL A 89 -6.47 13.40 3.93
C VAL A 89 -7.28 12.35 4.68
N ASP A 90 -8.52 12.67 5.08
CA ASP A 90 -9.36 11.74 5.84
C ASP A 90 -9.64 10.44 5.09
N ARG A 91 -9.74 10.48 3.75
CA ARG A 91 -9.94 9.29 2.91
C ARG A 91 -8.69 8.43 2.75
N VAL A 92 -7.50 9.02 2.74
CA VAL A 92 -6.24 8.25 2.62
C VAL A 92 -5.70 7.78 3.97
N MET A 93 -6.18 8.36 5.09
CA MET A 93 -5.71 8.01 6.44
C MET A 93 -5.82 6.52 6.79
N PRO A 94 -6.89 5.78 6.46
CA PRO A 94 -6.96 4.34 6.74
C PRO A 94 -5.83 3.57 6.06
N LEU A 95 -5.52 3.89 4.80
CA LEU A 95 -4.40 3.31 4.06
C LEU A 95 -3.06 3.64 4.72
N MET A 96 -2.79 4.90 5.03
CA MET A 96 -1.56 5.33 5.68
C MET A 96 -1.38 4.70 7.07
N THR A 97 -2.48 4.55 7.82
CA THR A 97 -2.48 3.88 9.12
C THR A 97 -2.08 2.42 8.97
N PHE A 98 -2.61 1.71 7.97
CA PHE A 98 -2.19 0.35 7.65
C PHE A 98 -0.72 0.29 7.25
N MET A 99 -0.27 1.15 6.32
CA MET A 99 1.11 1.16 5.83
C MET A 99 2.14 1.45 6.94
N THR A 100 1.70 2.05 8.04
CA THR A 100 2.54 2.38 9.21
C THR A 100 2.15 1.61 10.47
N CYS A 101 1.37 0.52 10.36
CA CYS A 101 0.96 -0.29 11.52
C CYS A 101 2.14 -0.95 12.24
N GLU A 102 3.16 -1.35 11.48
CA GLU A 102 4.44 -1.87 11.95
C GLU A 102 5.59 -1.25 11.13
N ARG A 103 6.74 -0.99 11.76
CA ARG A 103 7.92 -0.54 11.03
C ARG A 103 8.33 -1.53 9.93
N TYR A 104 8.24 -2.82 10.23
CA TYR A 104 8.52 -3.89 9.27
C TYR A 104 7.68 -3.78 8.00
N VAL A 105 6.36 -3.50 8.14
CA VAL A 105 5.46 -3.31 7.00
C VAL A 105 5.92 -2.14 6.13
N PHE A 106 6.22 -1.00 6.76
CA PHE A 106 6.69 0.18 6.04
C PHE A 106 8.02 -0.06 5.32
N ASP A 107 8.98 -0.73 5.96
CA ASP A 107 10.27 -1.09 5.37
C ASP A 107 10.11 -2.04 4.15
N VAL A 108 9.17 -3.00 4.20
CA VAL A 108 8.84 -3.87 3.06
C VAL A 108 8.24 -3.05 1.92
N ILE A 109 7.31 -2.14 2.24
CA ILE A 109 6.67 -1.26 1.25
C ILE A 109 7.72 -0.42 0.54
N LEU A 110 8.63 0.24 1.25
CA LEU A 110 9.67 1.07 0.64
C LEU A 110 10.58 0.26 -0.29
N ARG A 111 10.98 -0.95 0.12
CA ARG A 111 11.81 -1.82 -0.71
C ARG A 111 11.10 -2.33 -1.97
N ARG A 112 9.78 -2.46 -1.94
CA ARG A 112 8.96 -3.06 -3.00
C ARG A 112 8.15 -2.05 -3.81
N SER A 113 8.19 -0.76 -3.46
CA SER A 113 7.41 0.30 -4.12
C SER A 113 7.82 0.62 -5.57
N GLY A 114 8.89 0.02 -6.08
CA GLY A 114 9.45 0.34 -7.39
C GLY A 114 10.44 1.52 -7.38
N ALA A 115 10.63 2.19 -6.25
CA ALA A 115 11.65 3.24 -6.09
C ALA A 115 13.08 2.66 -6.06
N ALA A 116 13.25 1.38 -5.71
CA ALA A 116 14.50 0.66 -5.87
C ALA A 116 14.57 0.07 -7.28
N ALA A 117 15.78 0.01 -7.85
CA ALA A 117 16.02 -0.65 -9.14
C ALA A 117 15.85 -2.16 -9.00
N ILE A 118 14.61 -2.64 -9.09
CA ILE A 118 14.23 -4.05 -9.10
C ILE A 118 13.66 -4.41 -10.47
N GLU A 119 14.07 -5.57 -10.98
CA GLU A 119 13.63 -6.04 -12.30
C GLU A 119 12.17 -6.52 -12.28
N ASP A 120 11.67 -6.99 -11.14
CA ASP A 120 10.32 -7.54 -11.01
C ASP A 120 9.37 -6.54 -10.34
N ILE A 121 8.31 -6.16 -11.06
CA ILE A 121 7.22 -5.35 -10.52
C ILE A 121 6.24 -6.25 -9.77
N GLY A 122 6.36 -6.23 -8.45
CA GLY A 122 5.52 -7.00 -7.54
C GLY A 122 4.13 -6.37 -7.25
N PRO A 123 3.33 -7.04 -6.43
CA PRO A 123 2.03 -6.55 -5.99
C PRO A 123 2.07 -5.15 -5.38
N ILE A 124 2.99 -4.87 -4.46
CA ILE A 124 3.09 -3.54 -3.82
C ILE A 124 3.38 -2.44 -4.86
N ALA A 125 4.33 -2.65 -5.78
CA ALA A 125 4.66 -1.64 -6.79
C ALA A 125 3.45 -1.28 -7.67
N ARG A 126 2.62 -2.27 -8.02
CA ARG A 126 1.37 -2.03 -8.79
C ARG A 126 0.35 -1.20 -8.01
N THR A 127 0.30 -1.34 -6.68
CA THR A 127 -0.60 -0.52 -5.86
C THR A 127 -0.19 0.95 -5.85
N PHE A 128 1.09 1.27 -5.97
CA PHE A 128 1.57 2.64 -6.06
C PHE A 128 1.14 3.32 -7.36
N GLU A 129 1.25 2.61 -8.49
CA GLU A 129 0.72 3.09 -9.77
C GLU A 129 -0.80 3.29 -9.71
N ARG A 130 -1.53 2.32 -9.13
CA ARG A 130 -2.98 2.41 -8.94
C ARG A 130 -3.36 3.60 -8.07
N TYR A 131 -2.64 3.84 -6.97
CA TYR A 131 -2.86 4.99 -6.08
C TYR A 131 -2.78 6.32 -6.84
N VAL A 132 -1.70 6.54 -7.61
CA VAL A 132 -1.53 7.76 -8.41
C VAL A 132 -2.71 7.95 -9.38
N ARG A 133 -3.13 6.89 -10.07
CA ARG A 133 -4.27 6.93 -11.00
C ARG A 133 -5.57 7.32 -10.30
N VAL A 134 -5.88 6.72 -9.15
CA VAL A 134 -7.10 7.03 -8.38
C VAL A 134 -7.07 8.46 -7.88
N VAL A 135 -5.98 8.90 -7.28
CA VAL A 135 -5.82 10.28 -6.77
C VAL A 135 -5.85 11.30 -7.91
N SER A 136 -5.24 11.00 -9.05
CA SER A 136 -5.31 11.85 -10.25
C SER A 136 -6.76 12.04 -10.72
N THR A 137 -7.55 10.96 -10.74
CA THR A 137 -8.99 11.03 -11.07
C THR A 137 -9.75 11.89 -10.08
N TRP A 138 -9.47 11.78 -8.79
CA TRP A 138 -10.06 12.61 -7.75
C TRP A 138 -9.72 14.09 -7.93
N ILE A 139 -8.44 14.41 -8.16
CA ILE A 139 -7.97 15.79 -8.38
C ILE A 139 -8.64 16.39 -9.62
N ALA A 140 -8.75 15.63 -10.70
CA ALA A 140 -9.44 16.07 -11.92
C ALA A 140 -10.92 16.39 -11.68
N GLY A 141 -11.59 15.64 -10.80
CA GLY A 141 -12.99 15.84 -10.42
C GLY A 141 -13.23 16.87 -9.29
N SER A 142 -12.17 17.44 -8.71
CA SER A 142 -12.25 18.33 -7.55
C SER A 142 -12.07 19.81 -7.93
N THR A 143 -12.14 20.71 -6.92
CA THR A 143 -11.94 22.16 -7.05
C THR A 143 -10.49 22.60 -6.82
N PHE A 144 -9.55 21.68 -6.79
CA PHE A 144 -8.14 21.96 -6.60
C PHE A 144 -7.52 22.73 -7.77
N ARG A 145 -6.29 23.21 -7.60
CA ARG A 145 -5.56 23.99 -8.61
C ARG A 145 -5.57 23.29 -10.00
N ARG A 146 -5.56 24.09 -11.07
CA ARG A 146 -5.65 23.63 -12.47
C ARG A 146 -4.43 23.99 -13.31
N ASP A 147 -3.47 24.72 -12.76
CA ASP A 147 -2.24 25.17 -13.44
C ASP A 147 -1.15 24.07 -13.49
N VAL A 148 -1.37 22.94 -12.78
CA VAL A 148 -0.51 21.77 -12.79
C VAL A 148 -1.37 20.54 -13.21
N PRO A 149 -0.86 19.64 -14.07
CA PRO A 149 -1.58 18.43 -14.45
C PRO A 149 -1.97 17.55 -13.26
N PRO A 150 -3.17 16.92 -13.26
CA PRO A 150 -3.64 16.12 -12.13
C PRO A 150 -2.77 14.93 -11.76
N ASP A 151 -2.06 14.32 -12.72
CA ASP A 151 -1.10 13.23 -12.50
C ASP A 151 0.12 13.71 -11.71
N ILE A 152 0.68 14.86 -12.06
CA ILE A 152 1.80 15.47 -11.30
C ILE A 152 1.34 15.87 -9.89
N LEU A 153 0.12 16.38 -9.75
CA LEU A 153 -0.43 16.69 -8.43
C LEU A 153 -0.60 15.42 -7.58
N ALA A 154 -1.04 14.32 -8.18
CA ALA A 154 -1.21 13.03 -7.51
C ALA A 154 0.14 12.41 -7.08
N GLU A 155 1.17 12.51 -7.93
CA GLU A 155 2.54 12.12 -7.56
C GLU A 155 3.06 12.93 -6.36
N GLY A 156 2.78 14.23 -6.31
CA GLY A 156 3.10 15.08 -5.16
C GLY A 156 2.37 14.63 -3.89
N VAL A 157 1.08 14.31 -3.97
CA VAL A 157 0.32 13.75 -2.84
C VAL A 157 0.97 12.45 -2.33
N GLN A 158 1.36 11.55 -3.23
CA GLN A 158 2.07 10.31 -2.86
C GLN A 158 3.42 10.59 -2.19
N ALA A 159 4.20 11.52 -2.74
CA ALA A 159 5.51 11.87 -2.20
C ALA A 159 5.40 12.44 -0.78
N PHE A 160 4.45 13.35 -0.52
CA PHE A 160 4.20 13.89 0.82
C PHE A 160 3.68 12.81 1.79
N ALA A 161 2.82 11.91 1.34
CA ALA A 161 2.36 10.80 2.16
C ALA A 161 3.52 9.90 2.59
N ILE A 162 4.41 9.53 1.66
CA ILE A 162 5.62 8.74 1.95
C ILE A 162 6.53 9.48 2.94
N GLN A 163 6.77 10.78 2.74
CA GLN A 163 7.57 11.60 3.63
C GLN A 163 7.02 11.61 5.05
N VAL A 164 5.72 11.86 5.22
CA VAL A 164 5.07 11.90 6.52
C VAL A 164 5.12 10.53 7.22
N MET A 165 4.90 9.44 6.48
CA MET A 165 5.02 8.08 7.01
C MET A 165 6.47 7.76 7.45
N ALA A 166 7.46 8.19 6.68
CA ALA A 166 8.88 8.00 7.03
C ALA A 166 9.26 8.75 8.32
N LEU A 167 8.77 9.98 8.49
CA LEU A 167 9.01 10.78 9.69
C LEU A 167 8.43 10.15 10.97
N ARG A 168 7.32 9.41 10.86
CA ARG A 168 6.73 8.68 12.00
C ARG A 168 7.71 7.70 12.64
N PHE A 169 8.59 7.09 11.85
CA PHE A 169 9.59 6.13 12.33
C PHE A 169 10.98 6.75 12.56
N CYS A 170 11.12 8.04 12.30
CA CYS A 170 12.38 8.75 12.47
C CYS A 170 12.59 9.12 13.95
N ALA A 171 13.75 8.74 14.51
CA ALA A 171 14.09 9.03 15.90
C ALA A 171 14.13 10.54 16.22
N LEU A 172 14.36 11.40 15.21
CA LEU A 172 14.36 12.86 15.36
C LEU A 172 12.94 13.46 15.43
N HIS A 173 11.89 12.69 15.11
CA HIS A 173 10.52 13.14 15.03
C HIS A 173 9.58 12.30 15.90
N VAL A 174 10.03 11.97 17.10
CA VAL A 174 9.27 11.13 18.05
C VAL A 174 7.88 11.72 18.30
N GLY A 175 6.84 10.90 18.02
CA GLY A 175 5.43 11.28 18.24
C GLY A 175 4.79 12.07 17.10
N ALA A 176 5.45 12.26 15.96
CA ALA A 176 4.83 12.89 14.80
C ALA A 176 3.57 12.15 14.35
N GLY A 177 2.42 12.85 14.35
CA GLY A 177 1.18 12.35 13.76
C GLY A 177 1.27 12.29 12.24
N LEU A 178 0.37 11.54 11.61
CA LEU A 178 0.31 11.46 10.14
C LEU A 178 -0.56 12.60 9.55
N ARG A 179 -1.70 12.87 10.20
CA ARG A 179 -2.78 13.70 9.64
C ARG A 179 -2.39 15.17 9.46
N GLU A 180 -1.92 15.81 10.52
CA GLU A 180 -1.65 17.27 10.52
C GLU A 180 -0.49 17.68 9.59
N PRO A 181 0.67 16.96 9.59
CA PRO A 181 1.72 17.26 8.62
C PRO A 181 1.27 17.04 7.17
N LEU A 182 0.52 15.94 6.90
CA LEU A 182 0.02 15.69 5.55
C LEU A 182 -0.94 16.80 5.11
N LEU A 183 -1.88 17.20 5.97
CA LEU A 183 -2.81 18.27 5.67
C LEU A 183 -2.08 19.58 5.33
N THR A 184 -1.05 19.93 6.11
CA THR A 184 -0.25 21.14 5.87
C THR A 184 0.42 21.10 4.50
N PHE A 185 1.00 19.96 4.11
CA PHE A 185 1.60 19.81 2.78
C PHE A 185 0.55 19.87 1.67
N LEU A 186 -0.57 19.19 1.83
CA LEU A 186 -1.58 19.12 0.78
C LEU A 186 -2.36 20.43 0.62
N ASP A 187 -2.61 21.18 1.68
CA ASP A 187 -3.18 22.53 1.57
C ASP A 187 -2.29 23.44 0.72
N ALA A 188 -1.00 23.49 1.04
CA ALA A 188 -0.05 24.28 0.26
C ALA A 188 0.12 23.79 -1.18
N TRP A 189 0.03 22.47 -1.44
CA TRP A 189 0.24 21.86 -2.74
C TRP A 189 -0.97 21.99 -3.66
N LEU A 190 -2.17 21.71 -3.14
CA LEU A 190 -3.40 21.62 -3.92
C LEU A 190 -4.19 22.95 -3.97
N CYS A 191 -3.99 23.83 -2.97
CA CYS A 191 -4.69 25.11 -2.81
C CYS A 191 -3.70 26.26 -2.62
N PRO A 192 -2.80 26.53 -3.59
CA PRO A 192 -1.83 27.61 -3.44
C PRO A 192 -2.55 28.95 -3.28
N ARG A 193 -2.17 29.72 -2.25
CA ARG A 193 -2.66 31.08 -2.09
C ARG A 193 -2.17 31.93 -3.25
N VAL A 194 -3.09 32.51 -4.02
CA VAL A 194 -2.75 33.51 -5.02
C VAL A 194 -2.09 34.67 -4.27
N ARG A 195 -0.80 34.94 -4.50
CA ARG A 195 -0.20 36.19 -4.03
C ARG A 195 -0.91 37.34 -4.75
N PRO A 196 -1.40 38.38 -4.02
CA PRO A 196 -1.84 39.58 -4.70
C PRO A 196 -0.69 40.05 -5.60
N SER A 197 -0.97 40.33 -6.86
CA SER A 197 -0.02 40.98 -7.76
C SER A 197 0.29 42.38 -7.18
N ASP A 198 1.55 42.61 -6.84
CA ASP A 198 2.03 43.95 -6.52
C ASP A 198 1.95 44.87 -7.76
#